data_21a28f16d52abe6f7eed92ce6618ba4e
#
_entry.id   21a28f16d52abe6f7eed92ce6618ba4e
#
_cell.length_a   1.000
_cell.length_b   1.000
_cell.length_c   1.000
_cell.angle_alpha   90.00
_cell.angle_beta   90.00
_cell.angle_gamma   90.00
#
_symmetry.space_group_name_H-M   'P 1'
#
loop_
_entity.id
_entity.type
_entity.pdbx_description
1 polymer ?
#
loop_
_entity_poly.entity_id
_entity_poly.type
_entity_poly.pdbx_seq_one_letter_code
_entity_poly.pdbx_strand_id
1 'polypeptide(L)'
;MNKIQYLLVVFLLFNNCESTVEFRIPAFQAHVNGDQFWEASLFSITTDVEFGAIITGSSLSGTVSMYMPSLEVGTHDLGSLEIATAIYQDTTYYSTNIDGIASIAYLSDGEITIEEYNSEENTISGTFNFDAYNDTGEYTINISQGVFYRLPISVSSEN
;
A
#
# COMPACT_ATOMS: atom_id res chain seq x y z
N MET A 1 -42.36 13.13 -37.62
CA MET A 1 -41.52 13.03 -36.39
C MET A 1 -40.35 14.04 -36.56
N ASN A 2 -40.30 15.04 -35.71
CA ASN A 2 -39.40 16.17 -35.89
C ASN A 2 -37.98 15.81 -35.48
N LYS A 3 -36.97 16.27 -36.26
CA LYS A 3 -35.53 16.04 -35.97
C LYS A 3 -35.12 16.41 -34.55
N ILE A 4 -35.85 17.31 -33.90
CA ILE A 4 -35.68 17.69 -32.48
C ILE A 4 -36.01 16.56 -31.50
N GLN A 5 -36.99 15.71 -31.82
CA GLN A 5 -37.34 14.55 -30.95
C GLN A 5 -36.21 13.50 -30.95
N TYR A 6 -35.54 13.28 -32.08
CA TYR A 6 -34.39 12.36 -32.15
C TYR A 6 -33.20 12.90 -31.36
N LEU A 7 -32.96 14.20 -31.39
CA LEU A 7 -31.88 14.82 -30.63
C LEU A 7 -32.10 14.71 -29.13
N LEU A 8 -33.33 14.83 -28.66
CA LEU A 8 -33.70 14.72 -27.26
C LEU A 8 -33.57 13.26 -26.73
N VAL A 9 -33.90 12.27 -27.55
CA VAL A 9 -33.76 10.84 -27.21
C VAL A 9 -32.28 10.45 -27.15
N VAL A 10 -31.44 10.96 -28.04
CA VAL A 10 -29.98 10.71 -28.01
C VAL A 10 -29.33 11.33 -26.77
N PHE A 11 -29.76 12.52 -26.36
CA PHE A 11 -29.23 13.17 -25.15
C PHE A 11 -29.58 12.43 -23.84
N LEU A 12 -30.71 11.72 -23.81
CA LEU A 12 -31.12 10.91 -22.66
C LEU A 12 -30.33 9.58 -22.52
N LEU A 13 -29.65 9.13 -23.58
CA LEU A 13 -28.85 7.91 -23.56
C LEU A 13 -27.44 8.10 -22.98
N PHE A 14 -26.99 9.35 -22.81
CA PHE A 14 -25.68 9.66 -22.23
C PHE A 14 -25.71 9.92 -20.71
N ASN A 15 -26.87 9.83 -20.05
CA ASN A 15 -26.95 9.85 -18.59
C ASN A 15 -26.72 8.44 -18.03
N ASN A 16 -25.60 7.81 -18.40
CA ASN A 16 -25.25 6.53 -17.83
C ASN A 16 -24.26 6.73 -16.68
N CYS A 17 -24.82 6.60 -15.51
CA CYS A 17 -24.35 5.76 -14.45
C CYS A 17 -22.84 5.90 -14.13
N GLU A 18 -22.49 6.95 -13.39
CA GLU A 18 -21.43 6.82 -12.41
C GLU A 18 -21.95 5.92 -11.29
N SER A 19 -21.82 4.62 -11.48
CA SER A 19 -21.84 3.71 -10.35
C SER A 19 -20.53 3.94 -9.60
N THR A 20 -20.55 4.73 -8.55
CA THR A 20 -19.54 4.67 -7.52
C THR A 20 -19.57 3.25 -6.97
N VAL A 21 -18.64 2.43 -7.43
CA VAL A 21 -18.41 1.11 -6.83
C VAL A 21 -17.75 1.41 -5.48
N GLU A 22 -18.55 1.53 -4.42
CA GLU A 22 -18.02 1.48 -3.06
C GLU A 22 -17.46 0.07 -2.85
N PHE A 23 -16.16 -0.08 -3.02
CA PHE A 23 -15.45 -1.27 -2.57
C PHE A 23 -15.47 -1.25 -1.03
N ARG A 24 -16.39 -2.00 -0.43
CA ARG A 24 -16.49 -2.13 1.04
C ARG A 24 -15.64 -3.26 1.59
N ILE A 25 -14.88 -3.93 0.74
CA ILE A 25 -14.01 -5.04 1.13
C ILE A 25 -12.62 -4.47 1.42
N PRO A 26 -12.03 -4.72 2.60
CA PRO A 26 -10.64 -4.39 2.85
C PRO A 26 -9.75 -4.99 1.77
N ALA A 27 -8.84 -4.20 1.21
CA ALA A 27 -7.88 -4.64 0.21
C ALA A 27 -6.46 -4.23 0.61
N PHE A 28 -5.49 -5.10 0.33
CA PHE A 28 -4.07 -4.79 0.45
C PHE A 28 -3.36 -5.45 -0.72
N GLN A 29 -2.96 -4.65 -1.68
CA GLN A 29 -2.48 -5.11 -2.98
C GLN A 29 -1.37 -4.23 -3.52
N ALA A 30 -0.55 -4.77 -4.42
CA ALA A 30 0.54 -4.06 -5.09
C ALA A 30 0.97 -4.79 -6.38
N HIS A 31 1.92 -4.20 -7.11
CA HIS A 31 2.68 -4.88 -8.15
C HIS A 31 4.12 -5.10 -7.69
N VAL A 32 4.62 -6.31 -7.88
CA VAL A 32 6.00 -6.71 -7.63
C VAL A 32 6.76 -6.72 -8.95
N ASN A 33 7.89 -6.01 -9.01
CA ASN A 33 8.72 -5.87 -10.20
C ASN A 33 7.94 -5.43 -11.46
N GLY A 34 6.93 -4.60 -11.26
CA GLY A 34 6.16 -3.91 -12.29
C GLY A 34 4.97 -4.68 -12.86
N ASP A 35 5.00 -5.98 -12.98
CA ASP A 35 3.98 -6.77 -13.66
C ASP A 35 3.33 -7.90 -12.84
N GLN A 36 3.98 -8.36 -11.80
CA GLN A 36 3.42 -9.41 -10.94
C GLN A 36 2.42 -8.82 -9.93
N PHE A 37 1.14 -9.10 -10.10
CA PHE A 37 0.13 -8.70 -9.13
C PHE A 37 0.27 -9.49 -7.83
N TRP A 38 0.29 -8.76 -6.72
CA TRP A 38 0.32 -9.29 -5.36
C TRP A 38 -0.91 -8.78 -4.59
N GLU A 39 -1.58 -9.68 -3.88
CA GLU A 39 -2.71 -9.35 -3.01
C GLU A 39 -2.59 -10.16 -1.72
N ALA A 40 -2.72 -9.48 -0.59
CA ALA A 40 -2.69 -10.11 0.71
C ALA A 40 -3.96 -10.92 0.94
N SER A 41 -3.79 -12.19 1.27
CA SER A 41 -4.88 -13.07 1.75
C SER A 41 -5.14 -12.92 3.25
N LEU A 42 -4.12 -12.45 3.98
CA LEU A 42 -4.16 -12.12 5.40
C LEU A 42 -3.48 -10.78 5.60
N PHE A 43 -4.03 -9.93 6.46
CA PHE A 43 -3.40 -8.66 6.84
C PHE A 43 -3.67 -8.37 8.32
N SER A 44 -2.79 -7.57 8.90
CA SER A 44 -2.91 -7.07 10.26
C SER A 44 -2.31 -5.68 10.38
N ILE A 45 -2.88 -4.87 11.27
CA ILE A 45 -2.30 -3.62 11.72
C ILE A 45 -2.15 -3.71 13.22
N THR A 46 -0.93 -3.52 13.72
CA THR A 46 -0.61 -3.46 15.13
C THR A 46 -0.04 -2.09 15.46
N THR A 47 -0.42 -1.54 16.60
CA THR A 47 0.15 -0.31 17.14
C THR A 47 0.91 -0.63 18.41
N ASP A 48 2.10 -0.07 18.54
CA ASP A 48 2.97 -0.18 19.68
C ASP A 48 3.37 1.23 20.15
N VAL A 49 3.41 1.44 21.47
CA VAL A 49 3.69 2.77 22.05
C VAL A 49 5.15 3.16 21.82
N GLU A 50 6.06 2.21 21.69
CA GLU A 50 7.50 2.42 21.56
C GLU A 50 7.93 2.47 20.08
N PHE A 51 7.32 1.63 19.22
CA PHE A 51 7.74 1.43 17.83
C PHE A 51 6.79 2.01 16.79
N GLY A 52 5.65 2.58 17.21
CA GLY A 52 4.65 3.15 16.31
C GLY A 52 3.68 2.10 15.76
N ALA A 53 3.52 2.04 14.44
CA ALA A 53 2.56 1.17 13.77
C ALA A 53 3.24 0.23 12.77
N ILE A 54 2.67 -0.97 12.66
CA ILE A 54 3.10 -1.99 11.69
C ILE A 54 1.88 -2.43 10.89
N ILE A 55 1.96 -2.29 9.57
CA ILE A 55 0.98 -2.86 8.63
C ILE A 55 1.63 -4.06 7.97
N THR A 56 1.02 -5.23 8.08
CA THR A 56 1.52 -6.47 7.47
C THR A 56 0.44 -7.09 6.60
N GLY A 57 0.82 -7.46 5.37
CA GLY A 57 0.00 -8.27 4.47
C GLY A 57 0.77 -9.47 3.98
N SER A 58 0.12 -10.64 3.98
CA SER A 58 0.74 -11.89 3.57
C SER A 58 -0.08 -12.60 2.51
N SER A 59 0.63 -13.17 1.53
CA SER A 59 0.09 -14.04 0.49
C SER A 59 0.97 -15.28 0.30
N LEU A 60 0.58 -16.17 -0.61
CA LEU A 60 1.44 -17.30 -0.98
C LEU A 60 2.71 -16.88 -1.73
N SER A 61 2.71 -15.71 -2.35
CA SER A 61 3.84 -15.18 -3.13
C SER A 61 4.77 -14.29 -2.31
N GLY A 62 4.45 -13.97 -1.07
CA GLY A 62 5.30 -13.17 -0.20
C GLY A 62 4.53 -12.32 0.80
N THR A 63 5.26 -11.68 1.69
CA THR A 63 4.76 -10.80 2.75
C THR A 63 5.32 -9.40 2.58
N VAL A 64 4.46 -8.40 2.64
CA VAL A 64 4.82 -6.97 2.77
C VAL A 64 4.61 -6.57 4.23
N SER A 65 5.61 -5.94 4.83
CA SER A 65 5.51 -5.34 6.17
C SER A 65 6.02 -3.91 6.13
N MET A 66 5.24 -2.97 6.66
CA MET A 66 5.54 -1.54 6.69
C MET A 66 5.52 -1.06 8.14
N TYR A 67 6.62 -0.44 8.56
CA TYR A 67 6.85 0.11 9.90
C TYR A 67 6.86 1.63 9.81
N MET A 68 6.10 2.31 10.63
CA MET A 68 5.99 3.77 10.64
C MET A 68 5.77 4.31 12.05
N PRO A 69 6.18 5.55 12.34
CA PRO A 69 6.09 6.11 13.70
C PRO A 69 4.65 6.34 14.16
N SER A 70 3.69 6.51 13.25
CA SER A 70 2.28 6.72 13.57
C SER A 70 1.36 6.35 12.41
N LEU A 71 0.05 6.24 12.68
CA LEU A 71 -1.02 6.10 11.67
C LEU A 71 -1.70 7.44 11.36
N GLU A 72 -1.06 8.57 11.65
CA GLU A 72 -1.58 9.87 11.27
C GLU A 72 -1.59 10.05 9.75
N VAL A 73 -2.61 10.78 9.26
CA VAL A 73 -2.69 11.11 7.82
C VAL A 73 -1.47 11.90 7.40
N GLY A 74 -0.80 11.43 6.35
CA GLY A 74 0.45 12.00 5.87
C GLY A 74 1.32 10.97 5.17
N THR A 75 2.49 11.43 4.70
CA THR A 75 3.47 10.60 4.01
C THR A 75 4.66 10.33 4.92
N HIS A 76 5.12 9.09 4.92
CA HIS A 76 6.32 8.61 5.59
C HIS A 76 7.31 8.15 4.52
N ASP A 77 8.43 8.86 4.41
CA ASP A 77 9.51 8.50 3.49
C ASP A 77 10.21 7.23 3.98
N LEU A 78 10.61 6.39 3.02
CA LEU A 78 11.31 5.12 3.23
C LEU A 78 12.74 5.20 2.71
N GLY A 79 13.65 4.58 3.41
CA GLY A 79 15.06 4.55 3.02
C GLY A 79 15.96 4.16 4.20
N SER A 80 17.24 3.95 3.94
CA SER A 80 18.19 3.50 4.96
C SER A 80 18.46 4.57 6.07
N LEU A 81 18.12 5.82 5.80
CA LEU A 81 18.28 6.95 6.74
C LEU A 81 16.93 7.41 7.34
N GLU A 82 15.84 6.81 6.93
CA GLU A 82 14.50 7.19 7.35
C GLU A 82 14.04 6.35 8.56
N ILE A 83 13.04 6.88 9.29
CA ILE A 83 12.47 6.19 10.46
C ILE A 83 11.54 5.08 10.02
N ALA A 84 10.75 5.35 8.96
CA ALA A 84 9.84 4.34 8.42
C ALA A 84 10.61 3.34 7.55
N THR A 85 10.16 2.10 7.60
CA THR A 85 10.80 0.97 6.89
C THR A 85 9.76 0.11 6.22
N ALA A 86 10.05 -0.35 5.01
CA ALA A 86 9.28 -1.38 4.34
C ALA A 86 10.12 -2.63 4.08
N ILE A 87 9.48 -3.78 4.18
CA ILE A 87 10.08 -5.09 3.96
C ILE A 87 9.18 -5.86 3.00
N TYR A 88 9.80 -6.52 2.03
CA TYR A 88 9.19 -7.59 1.27
C TYR A 88 9.95 -8.89 1.53
N GLN A 89 9.23 -9.95 1.80
CA GLN A 89 9.82 -11.26 2.04
C GLN A 89 9.04 -12.35 1.30
N ASP A 90 9.72 -13.02 0.40
CA ASP A 90 9.31 -14.28 -0.20
C ASP A 90 10.29 -15.39 0.25
N THR A 91 11.07 -15.96 -0.65
CA THR A 91 12.23 -16.81 -0.32
C THR A 91 13.47 -15.99 0.06
N THR A 92 13.46 -14.69 -0.27
CA THR A 92 14.52 -13.72 -0.02
C THR A 92 13.95 -12.57 0.81
N TYR A 93 14.75 -12.01 1.69
CA TYR A 93 14.44 -10.84 2.48
C TYR A 93 14.94 -9.59 1.77
N TYR A 94 14.08 -8.57 1.63
CA TYR A 94 14.38 -7.25 1.07
C TYR A 94 13.91 -6.18 2.05
N SER A 95 14.72 -5.15 2.28
CA SER A 95 14.39 -4.07 3.20
C SER A 95 14.84 -2.72 2.66
N THR A 96 14.04 -1.69 2.89
CA THR A 96 14.43 -0.30 2.61
C THR A 96 15.53 0.22 3.55
N ASN A 97 15.83 -0.48 4.64
CA ASN A 97 16.97 -0.16 5.51
C ASN A 97 18.32 -0.62 4.96
N ILE A 98 18.32 -1.32 3.83
CA ILE A 98 19.52 -1.85 3.19
C ILE A 98 19.69 -1.13 1.86
N ASP A 99 20.86 -0.57 1.65
CA ASP A 99 21.25 0.04 0.37
C ASP A 99 22.03 -0.94 -0.49
N GLY A 100 22.12 -0.63 -1.79
CA GLY A 100 22.94 -1.37 -2.73
C GLY A 100 24.42 -1.27 -2.38
N ILE A 101 25.20 -2.30 -2.80
CA ILE A 101 26.67 -2.27 -2.68
C ILE A 101 27.27 -1.10 -3.46
N ALA A 102 28.50 -0.70 -3.15
CA ALA A 102 29.15 0.48 -3.73
C ALA A 102 29.24 0.51 -5.27
N SER A 103 29.07 -0.64 -5.95
CA SER A 103 29.00 -0.73 -7.41
C SER A 103 27.59 -0.42 -7.97
N ILE A 104 26.57 -0.36 -7.11
CA ILE A 104 25.19 -0.05 -7.44
C ILE A 104 24.90 1.36 -6.94
N ALA A 105 24.66 2.30 -7.86
CA ALA A 105 24.55 3.73 -7.55
C ALA A 105 23.17 4.14 -6.97
N TYR A 106 22.27 3.21 -6.73
CA TYR A 106 20.93 3.51 -6.24
C TYR A 106 20.80 3.14 -4.76
N LEU A 107 20.17 4.03 -4.01
CA LEU A 107 19.77 3.78 -2.63
C LEU A 107 18.38 3.11 -2.63
N SER A 108 18.05 2.44 -1.54
CA SER A 108 16.66 2.08 -1.27
C SER A 108 15.86 3.35 -1.00
N ASP A 109 14.62 3.40 -1.49
CA ASP A 109 13.72 4.53 -1.30
C ASP A 109 12.25 4.09 -1.38
N GLY A 110 11.35 5.04 -1.20
CA GLY A 110 9.92 4.85 -1.33
C GLY A 110 9.13 5.71 -0.36
N GLU A 111 7.85 5.45 -0.30
CA GLU A 111 6.95 6.16 0.60
C GLU A 111 5.74 5.30 1.00
N ILE A 112 5.19 5.60 2.18
CA ILE A 112 3.90 5.13 2.65
C ILE A 112 3.05 6.36 2.91
N THR A 113 1.92 6.49 2.24
CA THR A 113 0.99 7.60 2.45
C THR A 113 -0.29 7.08 3.11
N ILE A 114 -0.57 7.55 4.33
CA ILE A 114 -1.88 7.37 4.97
C ILE A 114 -2.80 8.47 4.44
N GLU A 115 -3.80 8.11 3.65
CA GLU A 115 -4.75 9.05 3.05
C GLU A 115 -5.96 9.29 3.95
N GLU A 116 -6.39 8.24 4.68
CA GLU A 116 -7.55 8.28 5.54
C GLU A 116 -7.33 7.45 6.80
N TYR A 117 -7.69 8.02 7.94
CA TYR A 117 -7.91 7.33 9.20
C TYR A 117 -9.37 7.52 9.60
N ASN A 118 -10.16 6.45 9.52
CA ASN A 118 -11.57 6.46 9.92
C ASN A 118 -11.70 5.97 11.37
N SER A 119 -11.88 6.90 12.30
CA SER A 119 -11.98 6.59 13.73
C SER A 119 -13.30 5.93 14.12
N GLU A 120 -14.37 6.07 13.32
CA GLU A 120 -15.66 5.44 13.60
C GLU A 120 -15.64 3.95 13.28
N GLU A 121 -15.00 3.59 12.17
CA GLU A 121 -14.85 2.20 11.73
C GLU A 121 -13.52 1.56 12.19
N ASN A 122 -12.64 2.36 12.75
CA ASN A 122 -11.28 1.98 13.15
C ASN A 122 -10.48 1.35 12.00
N THR A 123 -10.47 2.05 10.85
CA THR A 123 -9.81 1.60 9.63
C THR A 123 -8.87 2.66 9.07
N ILE A 124 -7.89 2.21 8.29
CA ILE A 124 -7.02 3.09 7.50
C ILE A 124 -7.07 2.74 6.03
N SER A 125 -6.82 3.76 5.20
CA SER A 125 -6.62 3.64 3.75
C SER A 125 -5.43 4.46 3.32
N GLY A 126 -4.75 4.03 2.27
CA GLY A 126 -3.61 4.74 1.74
C GLY A 126 -2.90 3.99 0.62
N THR A 127 -1.73 4.51 0.26
CA THR A 127 -0.89 3.99 -0.81
C THR A 127 0.54 3.76 -0.35
N PHE A 128 1.30 2.97 -1.11
CA PHE A 128 2.70 2.74 -0.85
C PHE A 128 3.44 2.33 -2.11
N ASN A 129 4.73 2.63 -2.14
CA ASN A 129 5.68 2.14 -3.12
C ASN A 129 7.07 2.13 -2.50
N PHE A 130 7.92 1.21 -2.93
CA PHE A 130 9.31 1.18 -2.49
C PHE A 130 10.20 0.33 -3.38
N ASP A 131 11.48 0.71 -3.39
CA ASP A 131 12.59 -0.07 -3.88
C ASP A 131 13.46 -0.52 -2.68
N ALA A 132 13.71 -1.81 -2.60
CA ALA A 132 14.43 -2.38 -1.47
C ALA A 132 15.53 -3.35 -1.93
N TYR A 133 16.57 -3.51 -1.12
CA TYR A 133 17.67 -4.43 -1.38
C TYR A 133 17.59 -5.64 -0.45
N ASN A 134 18.16 -6.76 -0.95
CA ASN A 134 18.38 -7.93 -0.12
C ASN A 134 19.56 -7.69 0.86
N ASP A 135 19.77 -8.62 1.76
CA ASP A 135 20.81 -8.56 2.81
C ASP A 135 22.24 -8.40 2.27
N THR A 136 22.51 -8.81 1.03
CA THR A 136 23.83 -8.60 0.38
C THR A 136 23.94 -7.25 -0.34
N GLY A 137 22.84 -6.53 -0.57
CA GLY A 137 22.80 -5.30 -1.37
C GLY A 137 23.00 -5.52 -2.88
N GLU A 138 22.95 -6.76 -3.35
CA GLU A 138 23.20 -7.09 -4.76
C GLU A 138 21.91 -7.20 -5.60
N TYR A 139 20.81 -7.55 -4.96
CA TYR A 139 19.52 -7.74 -5.63
C TYR A 139 18.49 -6.79 -5.09
N THR A 140 17.65 -6.27 -5.98
CA THR A 140 16.56 -5.33 -5.66
C THR A 140 15.22 -5.97 -5.88
N ILE A 141 14.21 -5.43 -5.18
CA ILE A 141 12.80 -5.62 -5.47
C ILE A 141 12.14 -4.25 -5.61
N ASN A 142 11.25 -4.11 -6.59
CA ASN A 142 10.39 -2.94 -6.75
C ASN A 142 8.97 -3.33 -6.35
N ILE A 143 8.38 -2.57 -5.44
CA ILE A 143 6.97 -2.65 -5.08
C ILE A 143 6.33 -1.35 -5.53
N SER A 144 5.35 -1.43 -6.42
CA SER A 144 4.71 -0.29 -7.03
C SER A 144 3.19 -0.40 -7.01
N GLN A 145 2.51 0.74 -7.18
CA GLN A 145 1.05 0.83 -7.20
C GLN A 145 0.39 0.15 -5.99
N GLY A 146 1.07 0.22 -4.85
CA GLY A 146 0.59 -0.35 -3.61
C GLY A 146 -0.60 0.43 -3.08
N VAL A 147 -1.65 -0.29 -2.67
CA VAL A 147 -2.86 0.27 -2.07
C VAL A 147 -3.25 -0.58 -0.87
N PHE A 148 -3.58 0.07 0.21
CA PHE A 148 -4.33 -0.52 1.31
C PHE A 148 -5.61 0.27 1.52
N TYR A 149 -6.73 -0.43 1.61
CA TYR A 149 -8.04 0.18 1.66
C TYR A 149 -8.88 -0.40 2.80
N ARG A 150 -9.32 0.49 3.72
CA ARG A 150 -10.16 0.17 4.87
C ARG A 150 -9.65 -1.01 5.70
N LEU A 151 -8.34 -1.10 5.88
CA LEU A 151 -7.76 -2.13 6.74
C LEU A 151 -8.13 -1.86 8.19
N PRO A 152 -8.70 -2.84 8.91
CA PRO A 152 -9.05 -2.68 10.32
C PRO A 152 -7.80 -2.66 11.20
N ILE A 153 -7.78 -1.72 12.15
CA ILE A 153 -6.72 -1.59 13.14
C ILE A 153 -7.06 -2.49 14.33
N SER A 154 -6.19 -3.46 14.58
CA SER A 154 -6.29 -4.32 15.75
C SER A 154 -5.59 -3.64 16.93
N VAL A 155 -6.32 -3.17 17.91
CA VAL A 155 -5.72 -2.71 19.16
C VAL A 155 -5.34 -3.95 19.95
N SER A 156 -4.03 -4.24 20.10
CA SER A 156 -3.58 -5.25 21.03
C SER A 156 -3.88 -4.74 22.44
N SER A 157 -4.92 -5.28 23.08
CA SER A 157 -5.12 -5.07 24.53
C SER A 157 -4.02 -5.83 25.24
N GLU A 158 -3.01 -5.13 25.75
CA GLU A 158 -2.15 -5.70 26.79
C GLU A 158 -3.02 -6.09 28.00
N ASN A 159 -2.97 -7.38 28.33
CA ASN A 159 -3.46 -7.92 29.60
C ASN A 159 -2.34 -7.88 30.62
#